data_43f00cf8e7b41d3e52ca2c8e9011f70d
#
_entry.id   43f00cf8e7b41d3e52ca2c8e9011f70d
#
_cell.length_a   1.000
_cell.length_b   1.000
_cell.length_c   1.000
_cell.angle_alpha   90.00
_cell.angle_beta   90.00
_cell.angle_gamma   90.00
#
_symmetry.space_group_name_H-M   'P 1'
#
loop_
_entity.id
_entity.type
_entity.pdbx_description
1 polymer ?
#
loop_
_entity_poly.entity_id
_entity_poly.type
_entity_poly.pdbx_seq_one_letter_code
_entity_poly.pdbx_strand_id
1 'polypeptide(L)'
;MLGIGIYRLMKKITFIHISDVLLGALPDRECVWSGERKNEIYMTFEAVVARAGELDVDFLLVAGNLFDHQPSEEELVWLDEIFGSLKHTVVIYAAGFQDNLGSDAPLLDYGFKSRVCVIGSPGIRQIGDKQTGDMGYTAVRDEQATMALDHIHFPDKDVDIYGVSYFDRKMDARVVDDAEPQDEAVCNVLIACGGDRRRMPVDWNRLRASGFNYIAFGGRQKYQMKIPGKAYYSGSPEAVSRESTGAHGYIYGEMSDGVVSTKFVPAAVREYKRIDYPVDNDTRDGALTEAILGILELEGRDNKFSICLN
;
A
#
# COMPACT_ATOMS: atom_id res chain seq x y z
N MET A 1 49.34 -4.57 -6.37
CA MET A 1 48.15 -5.36 -6.73
C MET A 1 46.98 -4.42 -6.66
N LEU A 2 46.47 -4.00 -7.81
CA LEU A 2 45.25 -3.21 -7.91
C LEU A 2 44.09 -4.18 -7.72
N GLY A 3 43.37 -4.09 -6.59
CA GLY A 3 42.14 -4.82 -6.36
C GLY A 3 41.07 -4.37 -7.35
N ILE A 4 40.77 -5.23 -8.32
CA ILE A 4 39.59 -5.06 -9.18
C ILE A 4 38.40 -5.31 -8.27
N GLY A 5 37.79 -4.24 -7.77
CA GLY A 5 36.51 -4.32 -7.14
C GLY A 5 35.50 -4.87 -8.17
N ILE A 6 35.04 -6.08 -7.96
CA ILE A 6 33.92 -6.62 -8.73
C ILE A 6 32.72 -5.78 -8.30
N TYR A 7 32.36 -4.75 -9.07
CA TYR A 7 31.09 -4.08 -8.95
C TYR A 7 30.01 -5.12 -9.30
N ARG A 8 29.37 -5.67 -8.28
CA ARG A 8 28.19 -6.50 -8.46
C ARG A 8 27.10 -5.55 -8.96
N LEU A 9 26.76 -5.63 -10.25
CA LEU A 9 25.59 -4.92 -10.77
C LEU A 9 24.38 -5.41 -10.01
N MET A 10 23.77 -4.53 -9.21
CA MET A 10 22.53 -4.87 -8.52
C MET A 10 21.44 -5.13 -9.57
N LYS A 11 20.66 -6.18 -9.38
CA LYS A 11 19.53 -6.48 -10.26
C LYS A 11 18.51 -5.35 -10.17
N LYS A 12 17.88 -5.03 -11.29
CA LYS A 12 16.73 -4.14 -11.30
C LYS A 12 15.58 -4.83 -10.58
N ILE A 13 15.02 -4.18 -9.57
CA ILE A 13 13.87 -4.61 -8.79
C ILE A 13 12.68 -3.77 -9.15
N THR A 14 11.52 -4.39 -9.36
CA THR A 14 10.27 -3.72 -9.68
C THR A 14 9.22 -3.99 -8.61
N PHE A 15 8.39 -3.01 -8.31
CA PHE A 15 7.34 -3.17 -7.32
C PHE A 15 6.11 -2.33 -7.60
N ILE A 16 4.98 -2.78 -7.06
CA ILE A 16 3.78 -1.97 -6.85
C ILE A 16 3.60 -1.76 -5.35
N HIS A 17 3.29 -0.53 -4.94
CA HIS A 17 3.00 -0.18 -3.56
C HIS A 17 1.57 0.34 -3.45
N ILE A 18 0.77 -0.32 -2.63
CA ILE A 18 -0.60 0.03 -2.27
C ILE A 18 -0.76 0.11 -0.76
N SER A 19 -1.75 0.86 -0.31
CA SER A 19 -2.19 0.91 1.09
C SER A 19 -3.65 1.35 1.18
N ASP A 20 -4.25 1.19 2.35
CA ASP A 20 -5.57 1.73 2.64
C ASP A 20 -6.63 1.36 1.59
N VAL A 21 -6.58 0.10 1.10
CA VAL A 21 -7.56 -0.44 0.14
C VAL A 21 -8.93 -0.47 0.77
N LEU A 22 -9.00 -0.86 2.05
CA LEU A 22 -10.20 -0.89 2.88
C LEU A 22 -11.31 -1.77 2.28
N LEU A 23 -10.94 -3.01 1.87
CA LEU A 23 -11.91 -4.02 1.47
C LEU A 23 -12.98 -4.18 2.54
N GLY A 24 -14.25 -4.18 2.14
CA GLY A 24 -15.39 -4.21 3.05
C GLY A 24 -15.97 -2.84 3.39
N ALA A 25 -15.24 -1.74 3.19
CA ALA A 25 -15.73 -0.40 3.43
C ALA A 25 -17.01 -0.10 2.63
N LEU A 26 -17.88 0.69 3.23
CA LEU A 26 -19.12 1.17 2.64
C LEU A 26 -19.06 2.70 2.49
N PRO A 27 -18.48 3.20 1.39
CA PRO A 27 -18.47 4.63 1.13
C PRO A 27 -19.90 5.17 1.03
N ASP A 28 -20.13 6.37 1.56
CA ASP A 28 -21.41 7.08 1.43
C ASP A 28 -22.64 6.23 1.84
N ARG A 29 -22.60 5.61 3.02
CA ARG A 29 -23.63 4.64 3.51
C ARG A 29 -25.07 5.10 3.34
N GLU A 30 -25.31 6.41 3.37
CA GLU A 30 -26.62 7.03 3.24
C GLU A 30 -27.06 7.26 1.79
N CYS A 31 -26.20 6.97 0.82
CA CYS A 31 -26.45 7.18 -0.59
C CYS A 31 -26.83 5.89 -1.31
N VAL A 32 -27.70 6.01 -2.30
CA VAL A 32 -28.16 4.86 -3.11
C VAL A 32 -27.05 4.13 -3.85
N TRP A 33 -25.93 4.80 -4.09
CA TRP A 33 -24.76 4.25 -4.78
C TRP A 33 -23.73 3.59 -3.85
N SER A 34 -23.98 3.52 -2.53
CA SER A 34 -23.01 2.98 -1.56
C SER A 34 -22.58 1.54 -1.88
N GLY A 35 -23.54 0.69 -2.29
CA GLY A 35 -23.24 -0.68 -2.71
C GLY A 35 -22.39 -0.77 -3.96
N GLU A 36 -22.63 0.11 -4.93
CA GLU A 36 -21.79 0.24 -6.14
C GLU A 36 -20.35 0.64 -5.76
N ARG A 37 -20.19 1.64 -4.90
CA ARG A 37 -18.88 2.09 -4.43
C ARG A 37 -18.11 1.00 -3.67
N LYS A 38 -18.80 0.19 -2.86
CA LYS A 38 -18.19 -0.99 -2.23
C LYS A 38 -17.60 -1.93 -3.28
N ASN A 39 -18.37 -2.27 -4.31
CA ASN A 39 -17.92 -3.18 -5.36
C ASN A 39 -16.74 -2.60 -6.15
N GLU A 40 -16.71 -1.30 -6.39
CA GLU A 40 -15.61 -0.64 -7.08
C GLU A 40 -14.29 -0.73 -6.30
N ILE A 41 -14.29 -0.73 -4.97
CA ILE A 41 -13.10 -0.98 -4.15
C ILE A 41 -12.50 -2.36 -4.47
N TYR A 42 -13.34 -3.41 -4.53
CA TYR A 42 -12.90 -4.76 -4.89
C TYR A 42 -12.39 -4.82 -6.33
N MET A 43 -13.14 -4.26 -7.29
CA MET A 43 -12.75 -4.22 -8.70
C MET A 43 -11.40 -3.53 -8.92
N THR A 44 -11.19 -2.39 -8.26
CA THR A 44 -9.93 -1.65 -8.35
C THR A 44 -8.79 -2.44 -7.74
N PHE A 45 -8.99 -3.08 -6.59
CA PHE A 45 -7.99 -3.94 -5.97
C PHE A 45 -7.60 -5.10 -6.90
N GLU A 46 -8.58 -5.84 -7.42
CA GLU A 46 -8.36 -6.94 -8.37
C GLU A 46 -7.60 -6.47 -9.62
N ALA A 47 -7.98 -5.31 -10.16
CA ALA A 47 -7.29 -4.71 -11.31
C ALA A 47 -5.83 -4.35 -11.00
N VAL A 48 -5.54 -3.86 -9.80
CA VAL A 48 -4.15 -3.57 -9.38
C VAL A 48 -3.34 -4.86 -9.23
N VAL A 49 -3.92 -5.91 -8.64
CA VAL A 49 -3.26 -7.23 -8.54
C VAL A 49 -3.02 -7.83 -9.93
N ALA A 50 -4.03 -7.80 -10.81
CA ALA A 50 -3.88 -8.25 -12.19
C ALA A 50 -2.76 -7.47 -12.90
N ARG A 51 -2.70 -6.16 -12.70
CA ARG A 51 -1.64 -5.32 -13.25
C ARG A 51 -0.26 -5.67 -12.73
N ALA A 52 -0.13 -6.03 -11.44
CA ALA A 52 1.12 -6.52 -10.87
C ALA A 52 1.58 -7.81 -11.59
N GLY A 53 0.66 -8.73 -11.86
CA GLY A 53 0.93 -9.96 -12.61
C GLY A 53 1.28 -9.72 -14.08
N GLU A 54 0.60 -8.79 -14.76
CA GLU A 54 0.91 -8.41 -16.16
C GLU A 54 2.29 -7.79 -16.31
N LEU A 55 2.69 -6.95 -15.35
CA LEU A 55 4.00 -6.32 -15.31
C LEU A 55 5.08 -7.25 -14.77
N ASP A 56 4.68 -8.40 -14.22
CA ASP A 56 5.56 -9.39 -13.57
C ASP A 56 6.50 -8.72 -12.57
N VAL A 57 5.93 -7.84 -11.72
CA VAL A 57 6.75 -7.11 -10.73
C VAL A 57 7.30 -8.07 -9.68
N ASP A 58 8.48 -7.75 -9.13
CA ASP A 58 9.10 -8.57 -8.09
C ASP A 58 8.28 -8.57 -6.80
N PHE A 59 7.73 -7.41 -6.43
CA PHE A 59 7.00 -7.25 -5.18
C PHE A 59 5.68 -6.48 -5.35
N LEU A 60 4.65 -6.94 -4.62
CA LEU A 60 3.46 -6.15 -4.31
C LEU A 60 3.52 -5.79 -2.82
N LEU A 61 3.80 -4.52 -2.53
CA LEU A 61 3.92 -3.99 -1.16
C LEU A 61 2.55 -3.49 -0.70
N VAL A 62 1.96 -4.15 0.29
CA VAL A 62 0.68 -3.79 0.92
C VAL A 62 0.96 -3.15 2.27
N ALA A 63 0.97 -1.82 2.32
CA ALA A 63 1.38 -1.05 3.48
C ALA A 63 0.19 -0.71 4.40
N GLY A 64 -0.54 -1.73 4.85
CA GLY A 64 -1.59 -1.68 5.86
C GLY A 64 -2.98 -1.31 5.37
N ASN A 65 -3.96 -1.64 6.23
CA ASN A 65 -5.39 -1.40 6.01
C ASN A 65 -5.89 -1.96 4.68
N LEU A 66 -5.51 -3.22 4.35
CA LEU A 66 -6.08 -3.91 3.19
C LEU A 66 -7.58 -4.11 3.38
N PHE A 67 -8.01 -4.44 4.61
CA PHE A 67 -9.40 -4.48 5.01
C PHE A 67 -9.77 -3.30 5.91
N ASP A 68 -11.05 -2.93 5.96
CA ASP A 68 -11.58 -1.91 6.89
C ASP A 68 -11.99 -2.51 8.26
N HIS A 69 -11.82 -3.81 8.41
CA HIS A 69 -12.18 -4.63 9.58
C HIS A 69 -11.20 -5.81 9.72
N GLN A 70 -11.41 -6.64 10.74
CA GLN A 70 -10.73 -7.93 10.85
C GLN A 70 -11.29 -8.88 9.78
N PRO A 71 -10.47 -9.38 8.84
CA PRO A 71 -10.96 -10.26 7.78
C PRO A 71 -11.44 -11.60 8.34
N SER A 72 -12.53 -12.12 7.76
CA SER A 72 -12.98 -13.49 8.02
C SER A 72 -12.10 -14.52 7.29
N GLU A 73 -12.23 -15.81 7.66
CA GLU A 73 -11.53 -16.88 6.93
C GLU A 73 -11.93 -16.92 5.46
N GLU A 74 -13.22 -16.71 5.14
CA GLU A 74 -13.73 -16.69 3.76
C GLU A 74 -13.08 -15.56 2.95
N GLU A 75 -12.91 -14.39 3.55
CA GLU A 75 -12.26 -13.25 2.91
C GLU A 75 -10.77 -13.53 2.70
N LEU A 76 -10.11 -14.22 3.63
CA LEU A 76 -8.71 -14.63 3.46
C LEU A 76 -8.53 -15.72 2.39
N VAL A 77 -9.49 -16.67 2.28
CA VAL A 77 -9.50 -17.65 1.19
C VAL A 77 -9.64 -16.94 -0.17
N TRP A 78 -10.60 -16.01 -0.29
CA TRP A 78 -10.75 -15.22 -1.50
C TRP A 78 -9.48 -14.40 -1.82
N LEU A 79 -8.88 -13.78 -0.82
CA LEU A 79 -7.64 -13.01 -0.99
C LEU A 79 -6.47 -13.88 -1.47
N ASP A 80 -6.35 -15.11 -0.92
CA ASP A 80 -5.32 -16.08 -1.32
C ASP A 80 -5.52 -16.55 -2.76
N GLU A 81 -6.77 -16.71 -3.22
CA GLU A 81 -7.08 -17.01 -4.62
C GLU A 81 -6.67 -15.86 -5.55
N ILE A 82 -6.97 -14.61 -5.18
CA ILE A 82 -6.57 -13.41 -5.95
C ILE A 82 -5.04 -13.32 -6.06
N PHE A 83 -4.33 -13.45 -4.95
CA PHE A 83 -2.86 -13.44 -4.95
C PHE A 83 -2.25 -14.67 -5.61
N GLY A 84 -2.97 -15.80 -5.62
CA GLY A 84 -2.58 -17.03 -6.35
C GLY A 84 -2.46 -16.86 -7.86
N SER A 85 -3.06 -15.79 -8.42
CA SER A 85 -2.89 -15.42 -9.83
C SER A 85 -1.49 -14.89 -10.16
N LEU A 86 -0.75 -14.44 -9.16
CA LEU A 86 0.61 -13.89 -9.29
C LEU A 86 1.63 -15.05 -9.37
N LYS A 87 2.30 -15.19 -10.51
CA LYS A 87 3.24 -16.30 -10.75
C LYS A 87 4.59 -16.11 -10.04
N HIS A 88 5.18 -14.92 -10.14
CA HIS A 88 6.51 -14.63 -9.63
C HIS A 88 6.52 -13.52 -8.58
N THR A 89 5.53 -12.64 -8.58
CA THR A 89 5.40 -11.55 -7.62
C THR A 89 5.24 -12.07 -6.20
N VAL A 90 6.03 -11.56 -5.27
CA VAL A 90 5.86 -11.81 -3.84
C VAL A 90 5.06 -10.67 -3.22
N VAL A 91 4.00 -11.01 -2.51
CA VAL A 91 3.21 -10.03 -1.76
C VAL A 91 3.80 -9.85 -0.38
N ILE A 92 4.17 -8.63 -0.03
CA ILE A 92 4.61 -8.26 1.32
C ILE A 92 3.47 -7.49 1.97
N TYR A 93 2.88 -8.06 3.01
CA TYR A 93 1.73 -7.49 3.68
C TYR A 93 2.09 -7.07 5.12
N ALA A 94 2.16 -5.77 5.35
CA ALA A 94 2.21 -5.20 6.69
C ALA A 94 0.78 -4.83 7.11
N ALA A 95 0.25 -5.46 8.15
CA ALA A 95 -1.10 -5.18 8.63
C ALA A 95 -1.18 -3.78 9.26
N GLY A 96 -2.27 -3.06 8.98
CA GLY A 96 -2.54 -1.74 9.53
C GLY A 96 -3.35 -1.80 10.83
N PHE A 97 -3.93 -0.66 11.21
CA PHE A 97 -4.72 -0.57 12.45
C PHE A 97 -6.15 -1.11 12.33
N GLN A 98 -6.66 -1.29 11.10
CA GLN A 98 -7.98 -1.86 10.85
C GLN A 98 -7.92 -3.40 10.83
N ASP A 99 -6.97 -3.94 10.12
CA ASP A 99 -6.70 -5.35 9.90
C ASP A 99 -5.52 -5.87 10.73
N ASN A 100 -5.34 -5.36 11.95
CA ASN A 100 -4.22 -5.65 12.84
C ASN A 100 -4.11 -7.14 13.22
N LEU A 101 -2.91 -7.55 13.63
CA LEU A 101 -2.56 -8.92 14.03
C LEU A 101 -2.81 -9.15 15.53
N GLY A 102 -3.99 -8.77 16.05
CA GLY A 102 -4.37 -9.08 17.44
C GLY A 102 -4.40 -10.58 17.70
N SER A 103 -4.45 -10.96 18.99
CA SER A 103 -4.34 -12.37 19.42
C SER A 103 -5.33 -13.33 18.76
N ASP A 104 -6.50 -12.82 18.35
CA ASP A 104 -7.58 -13.60 17.73
C ASP A 104 -7.76 -13.25 16.25
N ALA A 105 -6.80 -12.53 15.64
CA ALA A 105 -6.89 -12.12 14.25
C ALA A 105 -6.69 -13.33 13.32
N PRO A 106 -7.65 -13.67 12.45
CA PRO A 106 -7.52 -14.79 11.51
C PRO A 106 -6.28 -14.65 10.61
N LEU A 107 -5.92 -13.41 10.24
CA LEU A 107 -4.74 -13.11 9.43
C LEU A 107 -3.42 -13.56 10.08
N LEU A 108 -3.35 -13.61 11.43
CA LEU A 108 -2.14 -14.01 12.15
C LEU A 108 -1.77 -15.47 11.88
N ASP A 109 -2.77 -16.34 11.86
CA ASP A 109 -2.60 -17.79 11.75
C ASP A 109 -2.91 -18.33 10.35
N TYR A 110 -3.42 -17.49 9.45
CA TYR A 110 -3.79 -17.93 8.11
C TYR A 110 -2.58 -18.38 7.29
N GLY A 111 -2.65 -19.60 6.80
CA GLY A 111 -1.63 -20.22 5.97
C GLY A 111 -1.82 -19.94 4.49
N PHE A 112 -1.41 -18.77 3.97
CA PHE A 112 -1.46 -18.50 2.54
C PHE A 112 -0.79 -19.59 1.71
N LYS A 113 -1.46 -20.05 0.66
CA LYS A 113 -0.90 -20.97 -0.35
C LYS A 113 -0.16 -20.20 -1.44
N SER A 114 -0.56 -18.96 -1.68
CA SER A 114 0.09 -18.01 -2.57
C SER A 114 1.37 -17.43 -1.95
N ARG A 115 2.14 -16.67 -2.74
CA ARG A 115 3.41 -16.07 -2.32
C ARG A 115 3.20 -14.82 -1.46
N VAL A 116 2.63 -14.98 -0.28
CA VAL A 116 2.36 -13.89 0.67
C VAL A 116 3.23 -14.01 1.91
N CYS A 117 3.91 -12.92 2.25
CA CYS A 117 4.61 -12.74 3.51
C CYS A 117 3.86 -11.71 4.35
N VAL A 118 3.27 -12.14 5.45
CA VAL A 118 2.68 -11.22 6.43
C VAL A 118 3.74 -10.83 7.44
N ILE A 119 4.08 -9.55 7.49
CA ILE A 119 5.01 -8.97 8.46
C ILE A 119 4.42 -9.14 9.88
N GLY A 120 5.20 -9.64 10.81
CA GLY A 120 4.78 -9.88 12.20
C GLY A 120 4.11 -11.23 12.45
N SER A 121 3.87 -12.05 11.42
CA SER A 121 3.35 -13.41 11.61
C SER A 121 4.40 -14.31 12.27
N PRO A 122 4.05 -15.12 13.28
CA PRO A 122 4.99 -16.01 13.92
C PRO A 122 5.45 -17.11 12.94
N GLY A 123 6.75 -17.29 12.84
CA GLY A 123 7.39 -18.39 12.12
C GLY A 123 8.17 -17.96 10.88
N ILE A 124 9.26 -18.67 10.64
CA ILE A 124 10.04 -18.61 9.42
C ILE A 124 9.22 -19.37 8.36
N ARG A 125 8.69 -18.68 7.37
CA ARG A 125 8.09 -19.34 6.21
C ARG A 125 9.13 -19.42 5.11
N GLN A 126 9.58 -20.63 4.81
CA GLN A 126 10.22 -20.91 3.53
C GLN A 126 9.11 -21.04 2.49
N ILE A 127 8.96 -20.04 1.63
CA ILE A 127 8.15 -20.18 0.43
C ILE A 127 9.10 -20.59 -0.70
N GLY A 128 9.17 -21.87 -0.94
CA GLY A 128 9.83 -22.48 -2.07
C GLY A 128 9.00 -23.66 -2.53
N ASP A 129 8.85 -23.83 -3.82
CA ASP A 129 8.32 -25.06 -4.36
C ASP A 129 9.35 -26.17 -4.15
N LYS A 130 9.04 -27.12 -3.28
CA LYS A 130 9.88 -28.28 -3.02
C LYS A 130 10.11 -29.16 -4.27
N GLN A 131 9.33 -28.97 -5.32
CA GLN A 131 9.45 -29.74 -6.58
C GLN A 131 10.32 -29.07 -7.63
N THR A 132 10.46 -27.74 -7.62
CA THR A 132 11.23 -27.01 -8.64
C THR A 132 12.63 -26.61 -8.18
N GLY A 133 12.97 -26.78 -6.90
CA GLY A 133 14.28 -26.37 -6.36
C GLY A 133 14.47 -24.85 -6.32
N ASP A 134 13.41 -24.08 -6.52
CA ASP A 134 13.43 -22.63 -6.42
C ASP A 134 13.61 -22.24 -4.94
N MET A 135 14.77 -21.71 -4.61
CA MET A 135 15.10 -21.30 -3.24
C MET A 135 14.28 -20.07 -2.89
N GLY A 136 13.23 -20.27 -2.13
CA GLY A 136 12.42 -19.21 -1.57
C GLY A 136 13.25 -18.29 -0.66
N TYR A 137 12.64 -17.23 -0.21
CA TYR A 137 13.24 -16.31 0.76
C TYR A 137 13.28 -16.93 2.17
N THR A 138 14.20 -16.44 2.99
CA THR A 138 14.27 -16.75 4.41
C THR A 138 13.79 -15.54 5.20
N ALA A 139 12.67 -15.68 5.92
CA ALA A 139 12.26 -14.67 6.89
C ALA A 139 13.02 -14.91 8.19
N VAL A 140 13.75 -13.91 8.65
CA VAL A 140 14.46 -13.95 9.92
C VAL A 140 13.79 -12.97 10.87
N ARG A 141 13.30 -13.48 12.01
CA ARG A 141 12.81 -12.63 13.09
C ARG A 141 13.97 -12.40 14.05
N ASP A 142 14.30 -11.14 14.33
CA ASP A 142 15.24 -10.81 15.39
C ASP A 142 14.53 -10.94 16.75
N GLU A 143 14.73 -12.06 17.42
CA GLU A 143 14.15 -12.33 18.74
C GLU A 143 14.68 -11.40 19.86
N GLN A 144 15.71 -10.61 19.59
CA GLN A 144 16.36 -9.74 20.58
C GLN A 144 15.93 -8.27 20.47
N ALA A 145 15.21 -7.87 19.41
CA ALA A 145 14.75 -6.51 19.25
C ALA A 145 13.52 -6.23 20.14
N THR A 146 13.62 -5.31 21.04
CA THR A 146 12.59 -4.93 22.03
C THR A 146 11.32 -4.28 21.45
N MET A 147 11.28 -3.98 20.18
CA MET A 147 10.09 -3.73 19.32
C MET A 147 10.52 -3.99 17.89
N ALA A 148 10.37 -5.25 17.47
CA ALA A 148 11.05 -5.75 16.30
C ALA A 148 10.42 -5.27 15.00
N LEU A 149 11.23 -4.66 14.15
CA LEU A 149 11.01 -4.71 12.71
C LEU A 149 11.26 -6.15 12.27
N ASP A 150 10.26 -6.79 11.66
CA ASP A 150 10.51 -8.02 10.96
C ASP A 150 11.42 -7.76 9.76
N HIS A 151 12.29 -8.70 9.48
CA HIS A 151 13.23 -8.63 8.38
C HIS A 151 13.08 -9.87 7.50
N ILE A 152 12.93 -9.64 6.19
CA ILE A 152 12.84 -10.70 5.18
C ILE A 152 13.94 -10.47 4.16
N HIS A 153 14.86 -11.43 4.04
CA HIS A 153 15.94 -11.41 3.08
C HIS A 153 15.59 -12.18 1.80
N PHE A 154 15.79 -11.56 0.64
CA PHE A 154 15.60 -12.15 -0.70
C PHE A 154 16.95 -12.27 -1.42
N PRO A 155 17.69 -13.38 -1.21
CA PRO A 155 19.06 -13.51 -1.70
C PRO A 155 19.18 -13.44 -3.23
N ASP A 156 18.17 -13.99 -3.95
CA ASP A 156 18.16 -14.01 -5.41
C ASP A 156 17.98 -12.62 -6.04
N LYS A 157 17.48 -11.67 -5.24
CA LYS A 157 17.16 -10.31 -5.68
C LYS A 157 18.08 -9.25 -5.06
N ASP A 158 18.90 -9.61 -4.08
CA ASP A 158 19.70 -8.69 -3.27
C ASP A 158 18.81 -7.60 -2.63
N VAL A 159 17.71 -8.03 -1.99
CA VAL A 159 16.72 -7.14 -1.34
C VAL A 159 16.44 -7.59 0.06
N ASP A 160 16.43 -6.64 0.98
CA ASP A 160 15.96 -6.79 2.34
C ASP A 160 14.71 -5.95 2.55
N ILE A 161 13.66 -6.59 3.07
CA ILE A 161 12.41 -5.91 3.40
C ILE A 161 12.21 -5.95 4.91
N TYR A 162 12.18 -4.78 5.50
CA TYR A 162 11.91 -4.54 6.91
C TYR A 162 10.49 -4.05 7.06
N GLY A 163 9.81 -4.45 8.11
CA GLY A 163 8.45 -4.01 8.28
C GLY A 163 7.93 -4.15 9.70
N VAL A 164 6.82 -3.47 9.96
CA VAL A 164 6.07 -3.57 11.19
C VAL A 164 4.58 -3.61 10.91
N SER A 165 3.90 -4.58 11.52
CA SER A 165 2.44 -4.66 11.55
C SER A 165 1.88 -4.19 12.88
N TYR A 166 0.62 -3.78 12.87
CA TYR A 166 -0.12 -3.51 14.08
C TYR A 166 -0.58 -4.81 14.74
N PHE A 167 -0.42 -4.90 16.06
CA PHE A 167 -0.99 -5.96 16.90
C PHE A 167 -2.18 -5.48 17.74
N ASP A 168 -2.46 -4.18 17.69
CA ASP A 168 -3.63 -3.54 18.27
C ASP A 168 -3.99 -2.32 17.40
N ARG A 169 -5.18 -1.78 17.53
CA ARG A 169 -5.62 -0.56 16.84
C ARG A 169 -4.81 0.69 17.20
N LYS A 170 -3.99 0.61 18.25
CA LYS A 170 -3.15 1.72 18.73
C LYS A 170 -1.69 1.34 18.66
N MET A 171 -0.92 2.24 18.11
CA MET A 171 0.53 2.20 18.16
C MET A 171 1.02 3.64 18.28
N ASP A 172 1.21 4.09 19.51
CA ASP A 172 1.63 5.47 19.83
C ASP A 172 3.14 5.62 19.97
N ALA A 173 3.87 4.51 19.90
CA ALA A 173 5.33 4.50 19.90
C ALA A 173 5.91 4.82 18.52
N ARG A 174 7.10 5.44 18.52
CA ARG A 174 7.89 5.77 17.32
C ARG A 174 8.75 4.58 16.91
N VAL A 175 8.12 3.54 16.41
CA VAL A 175 8.75 2.23 16.18
C VAL A 175 9.82 2.26 15.09
N VAL A 176 9.63 3.10 14.07
CA VAL A 176 10.48 3.12 12.87
C VAL A 176 11.52 4.24 12.85
N ASP A 177 11.51 5.15 13.84
CA ASP A 177 12.38 6.34 13.82
C ASP A 177 13.87 5.99 13.91
N ASP A 178 14.22 4.92 14.62
CA ASP A 178 15.60 4.46 14.82
C ASP A 178 15.89 3.16 14.00
N ALA A 179 15.04 2.88 13.01
CA ALA A 179 15.22 1.72 12.14
C ALA A 179 16.37 1.95 11.16
N GLU A 180 17.31 1.03 11.13
CA GLU A 180 18.43 1.01 10.18
C GLU A 180 18.55 -0.38 9.55
N PRO A 181 18.88 -0.46 8.24
CA PRO A 181 19.14 -1.75 7.62
C PRO A 181 20.42 -2.38 8.17
N GLN A 182 20.46 -3.72 8.22
CA GLN A 182 21.61 -4.46 8.69
C GLN A 182 22.74 -4.54 7.65
N ASP A 183 22.41 -4.56 6.37
CA ASP A 183 23.35 -4.62 5.25
C ASP A 183 23.06 -3.53 4.22
N GLU A 184 23.95 -2.56 4.12
CA GLU A 184 23.85 -1.48 3.13
C GLU A 184 24.23 -1.92 1.71
N ALA A 185 24.81 -3.11 1.52
CA ALA A 185 25.20 -3.63 0.21
C ALA A 185 24.03 -4.18 -0.61
N VAL A 186 22.84 -4.33 0.01
CA VAL A 186 21.60 -4.77 -0.64
C VAL A 186 20.59 -3.62 -0.75
N CYS A 187 19.56 -3.79 -1.57
CA CYS A 187 18.45 -2.84 -1.60
C CYS A 187 17.56 -3.02 -0.36
N ASN A 188 17.41 -1.98 0.41
CA ASN A 188 16.67 -2.00 1.67
C ASN A 188 15.33 -1.28 1.53
N VAL A 189 14.24 -1.99 1.84
CA VAL A 189 12.87 -1.47 1.83
C VAL A 189 12.29 -1.51 3.23
N LEU A 190 11.68 -0.41 3.67
CA LEU A 190 10.86 -0.38 4.89
C LEU A 190 9.39 -0.30 4.50
N ILE A 191 8.55 -1.17 5.08
CA ILE A 191 7.11 -1.14 4.91
C ILE A 191 6.40 -0.94 6.25
N ALA A 192 5.50 0.02 6.34
CA ALA A 192 4.78 0.33 7.57
C ALA A 192 3.48 1.11 7.30
N CYS A 193 2.61 1.19 8.33
CA CYS A 193 1.37 1.95 8.29
C CYS A 193 1.33 2.95 9.46
N GLY A 194 0.93 4.21 9.22
CA GLY A 194 0.82 5.20 10.31
C GLY A 194 1.27 6.60 9.95
N GLY A 195 2.02 7.25 10.86
CA GLY A 195 2.59 8.58 10.66
C GLY A 195 1.74 9.74 11.20
N ASP A 196 0.79 9.47 12.09
CA ASP A 196 0.10 10.49 12.88
C ASP A 196 0.33 10.28 14.38
N ARG A 197 -0.13 11.25 15.23
CA ARG A 197 0.14 11.23 16.68
C ARG A 197 -0.40 9.99 17.41
N ARG A 198 -1.42 9.33 16.88
CA ARG A 198 -2.11 8.20 17.52
C ARG A 198 -1.80 6.86 16.85
N ARG A 199 -1.16 6.92 15.68
CA ARG A 199 -0.93 5.77 14.80
C ARG A 199 0.50 5.82 14.32
N MET A 200 1.40 5.21 15.09
CA MET A 200 2.85 5.15 14.86
C MET A 200 3.43 6.49 14.42
N PRO A 201 3.63 7.44 15.36
CA PRO A 201 4.26 8.73 15.05
C PRO A 201 5.62 8.53 14.39
N VAL A 202 5.97 9.37 13.42
CA VAL A 202 7.20 9.26 12.63
C VAL A 202 7.95 10.58 12.62
N ASP A 203 9.26 10.52 12.83
CA ASP A 203 10.18 11.61 12.53
C ASP A 203 10.79 11.41 11.13
N TRP A 204 10.22 12.13 10.16
CA TRP A 204 10.67 12.04 8.77
C TRP A 204 12.11 12.48 8.54
N ASN A 205 12.71 13.26 9.45
CA ASN A 205 14.13 13.65 9.34
C ASN A 205 15.05 12.47 9.70
N ARG A 206 14.68 11.67 10.70
CA ARG A 206 15.40 10.42 11.03
C ARG A 206 15.31 9.43 9.87
N LEU A 207 14.11 9.16 9.36
CA LEU A 207 13.93 8.27 8.22
C LEU A 207 14.63 8.78 6.94
N ARG A 208 14.78 10.09 6.77
CA ARG A 208 15.58 10.64 5.67
C ARG A 208 17.05 10.26 5.78
N ALA A 209 17.58 10.23 6.99
CA ALA A 209 18.98 9.90 7.26
C ALA A 209 19.24 8.39 7.27
N SER A 210 18.21 7.54 7.42
CA SER A 210 18.36 6.08 7.48
C SER A 210 18.90 5.48 6.19
N GLY A 211 19.46 4.29 6.25
CA GLY A 211 20.01 3.54 5.12
C GLY A 211 18.96 2.92 4.17
N PHE A 212 17.65 3.08 4.40
CA PHE A 212 16.63 2.53 3.50
C PHE A 212 16.64 3.21 2.13
N ASN A 213 16.52 2.42 1.05
CA ASN A 213 16.39 2.91 -0.31
C ASN A 213 14.95 3.34 -0.61
N TYR A 214 13.95 2.55 -0.14
CA TYR A 214 12.54 2.86 -0.31
C TYR A 214 11.76 2.66 1.00
N ILE A 215 10.83 3.56 1.26
CA ILE A 215 9.95 3.50 2.43
C ILE A 215 8.51 3.55 1.96
N ALA A 216 7.83 2.40 2.03
CA ALA A 216 6.44 2.21 1.68
C ALA A 216 5.56 2.46 2.91
N PHE A 217 4.84 3.58 2.93
CA PHE A 217 3.97 3.94 4.03
C PHE A 217 2.49 3.89 3.65
N GLY A 218 1.65 3.38 4.55
CA GLY A 218 0.20 3.46 4.52
C GLY A 218 -0.37 4.25 5.70
N GLY A 219 -1.70 4.29 5.80
CA GLY A 219 -2.44 5.06 6.81
C GLY A 219 -2.91 6.43 6.33
N ARG A 220 -2.81 6.70 5.03
CA ARG A 220 -3.30 7.91 4.37
C ARG A 220 -3.99 7.56 3.07
N GLN A 221 -5.21 8.07 2.87
CA GLN A 221 -5.98 7.78 1.65
C GLN A 221 -5.49 8.53 0.40
N LYS A 222 -4.69 9.58 0.56
CA LYS A 222 -4.14 10.35 -0.57
C LYS A 222 -2.67 10.07 -0.76
N TYR A 223 -2.27 9.95 -2.04
CA TYR A 223 -0.85 9.92 -2.42
C TYR A 223 -0.11 11.10 -1.83
N GLN A 224 1.04 10.85 -1.23
CA GLN A 224 1.91 11.88 -0.71
C GLN A 224 3.38 11.45 -0.74
N MET A 225 4.21 12.24 -1.40
CA MET A 225 5.66 12.11 -1.30
C MET A 225 6.15 12.80 -0.01
N LYS A 226 6.71 12.04 0.92
CA LYS A 226 7.25 12.55 2.20
C LYS A 226 8.71 12.89 2.11
N ILE A 227 9.49 12.04 1.46
CA ILE A 227 10.91 12.23 1.19
C ILE A 227 11.11 11.96 -0.29
N PRO A 228 11.51 12.96 -1.09
CA PRO A 228 11.73 12.79 -2.53
C PRO A 228 12.68 11.63 -2.83
N GLY A 229 12.26 10.75 -3.75
CA GLY A 229 13.03 9.57 -4.15
C GLY A 229 13.10 8.44 -3.12
N LYS A 230 12.47 8.57 -1.92
CA LYS A 230 12.65 7.61 -0.84
C LYS A 230 11.37 7.19 -0.13
N ALA A 231 10.54 8.11 0.36
CA ALA A 231 9.40 7.79 1.22
C ALA A 231 8.08 8.33 0.68
N TYR A 232 7.08 7.45 0.63
CA TYR A 232 5.79 7.74 0.02
C TYR A 232 4.64 7.08 0.78
N TYR A 233 3.51 7.80 0.86
CA TYR A 233 2.20 7.21 1.01
C TYR A 233 1.64 6.93 -0.39
N SER A 234 1.23 5.69 -0.66
CA SER A 234 0.59 5.35 -1.94
C SER A 234 -0.80 5.98 -2.08
N GLY A 235 -1.47 6.16 -0.96
CA GLY A 235 -2.89 6.41 -0.91
C GLY A 235 -3.72 5.15 -1.16
N SER A 236 -5.04 5.26 -1.03
CA SER A 236 -5.95 4.18 -1.39
C SER A 236 -6.09 4.06 -2.91
N PRO A 237 -6.17 2.85 -3.47
CA PRO A 237 -6.38 2.65 -4.90
C PRO A 237 -7.73 3.18 -5.39
N GLU A 238 -8.76 3.12 -4.54
CA GLU A 238 -10.10 3.70 -4.77
C GLU A 238 -10.44 4.67 -3.64
N ALA A 239 -11.18 5.73 -3.93
CA ALA A 239 -11.61 6.67 -2.91
C ALA A 239 -12.71 6.05 -2.03
N VAL A 240 -12.52 6.09 -0.71
CA VAL A 240 -13.45 5.49 0.26
C VAL A 240 -14.33 6.51 0.97
N SER A 241 -14.19 7.78 0.68
CA SER A 241 -15.04 8.85 1.19
C SER A 241 -15.07 10.05 0.23
N ARG A 242 -16.12 10.85 0.32
CA ARG A 242 -16.31 12.07 -0.48
C ARG A 242 -15.31 13.19 -0.16
N GLU A 243 -14.66 13.12 0.99
CA GLU A 243 -13.59 14.05 1.38
C GLU A 243 -12.27 13.70 0.68
N SER A 244 -12.14 12.47 0.20
CA SER A 244 -10.94 11.99 -0.51
C SER A 244 -11.05 12.27 -2.00
N THR A 245 -11.08 13.56 -2.36
CA THR A 245 -11.20 14.01 -3.75
C THR A 245 -9.90 13.85 -4.53
N GLY A 246 -10.04 13.75 -5.87
CA GLY A 246 -8.93 13.66 -6.83
C GLY A 246 -8.51 12.23 -7.13
N ALA A 247 -7.39 12.10 -7.84
CA ALA A 247 -6.92 10.82 -8.34
C ALA A 247 -6.51 9.86 -7.22
N HIS A 248 -6.98 8.62 -7.30
CA HIS A 248 -6.62 7.48 -6.48
C HIS A 248 -5.94 6.40 -7.33
N GLY A 249 -5.05 5.62 -6.73
CA GLY A 249 -4.27 4.64 -7.48
C GLY A 249 -3.17 4.00 -6.64
N TYR A 250 -2.07 3.68 -7.29
CA TYR A 250 -0.94 3.01 -6.69
C TYR A 250 0.39 3.63 -7.13
N ILE A 251 1.47 3.26 -6.48
CA ILE A 251 2.82 3.60 -6.91
C ILE A 251 3.41 2.39 -7.63
N TYR A 252 3.88 2.59 -8.86
CA TYR A 252 4.82 1.70 -9.52
C TYR A 252 6.22 2.22 -9.27
N GLY A 253 7.14 1.33 -8.88
CA GLY A 253 8.53 1.69 -8.61
C GLY A 253 9.53 0.72 -9.19
N GLU A 254 10.72 1.25 -9.45
CA GLU A 254 11.90 0.52 -9.88
C GLU A 254 13.08 0.92 -9.00
N MET A 255 13.87 -0.06 -8.59
CA MET A 255 15.12 0.14 -7.86
C MET A 255 16.26 -0.48 -8.67
N SER A 256 17.34 0.26 -8.88
CA SER A 256 18.57 -0.21 -9.51
C SER A 256 19.73 0.57 -8.96
N ASP A 257 20.81 -0.12 -8.59
CA ASP A 257 22.05 0.49 -8.09
C ASP A 257 21.80 1.50 -6.92
N GLY A 258 20.88 1.15 -6.01
CA GLY A 258 20.51 2.00 -4.87
C GLY A 258 19.63 3.21 -5.21
N VAL A 259 19.32 3.42 -6.49
CA VAL A 259 18.46 4.51 -6.95
C VAL A 259 17.03 4.01 -7.13
N VAL A 260 16.07 4.76 -6.58
CA VAL A 260 14.64 4.47 -6.69
C VAL A 260 13.98 5.47 -7.63
N SER A 261 13.24 4.96 -8.61
CA SER A 261 12.35 5.72 -9.49
C SER A 261 10.92 5.29 -9.24
N THR A 262 10.01 6.24 -9.05
CA THR A 262 8.60 5.97 -8.77
C THR A 262 7.68 6.76 -9.67
N LYS A 263 6.52 6.17 -9.98
CA LYS A 263 5.43 6.81 -10.70
C LYS A 263 4.12 6.51 -9.99
N PHE A 264 3.34 7.55 -9.68
CA PHE A 264 1.93 7.36 -9.28
C PHE A 264 1.11 7.00 -10.53
N VAL A 265 0.31 5.95 -10.41
CA VAL A 265 -0.55 5.44 -11.49
C VAL A 265 -1.99 5.51 -11.00
N PRO A 266 -2.84 6.37 -11.59
CA PRO A 266 -4.26 6.38 -11.31
C PRO A 266 -4.90 5.03 -11.68
N ALA A 267 -5.77 4.52 -10.79
CA ALA A 267 -6.42 3.22 -10.96
C ALA A 267 -7.90 3.23 -10.57
N ALA A 268 -8.36 4.24 -9.86
CA ALA A 268 -9.74 4.33 -9.39
C ALA A 268 -10.74 4.27 -10.54
N VAL A 269 -11.83 3.54 -10.33
CA VAL A 269 -12.97 3.50 -11.27
C VAL A 269 -13.61 4.89 -11.39
N ARG A 270 -13.69 5.62 -10.27
CA ARG A 270 -14.27 6.98 -10.21
C ARG A 270 -13.52 7.86 -9.23
N GLU A 271 -13.66 9.16 -9.45
CA GLU A 271 -13.18 10.19 -8.55
C GLU A 271 -14.34 10.85 -7.81
N TYR A 272 -14.09 11.26 -6.57
CA TYR A 272 -14.90 12.28 -5.92
C TYR A 272 -14.37 13.64 -6.32
N LYS A 273 -15.26 14.51 -6.79
CA LYS A 273 -14.93 15.87 -7.20
C LYS A 273 -15.75 16.87 -6.40
N ARG A 274 -15.12 17.93 -5.98
CA ARG A 274 -15.77 19.04 -5.31
C ARG A 274 -15.83 20.22 -6.29
N ILE A 275 -17.03 20.76 -6.46
CA ILE A 275 -17.27 21.95 -7.27
C ILE A 275 -17.75 23.04 -6.31
N ASP A 276 -16.98 24.10 -6.17
CA ASP A 276 -17.38 25.32 -5.46
C ASP A 276 -17.84 26.31 -6.53
N TYR A 277 -19.15 26.58 -6.60
CA TYR A 277 -19.74 27.46 -7.62
C TYR A 277 -20.22 28.76 -6.95
N PRO A 278 -19.71 29.93 -7.39
CA PRO A 278 -20.15 31.21 -6.85
C PRO A 278 -21.58 31.51 -7.33
N VAL A 279 -22.43 31.93 -6.41
CA VAL A 279 -23.78 32.41 -6.69
C VAL A 279 -23.96 33.82 -6.14
N ASP A 280 -24.73 34.65 -6.84
CA ASP A 280 -25.12 35.99 -6.41
C ASP A 280 -26.64 36.15 -6.51
N ASN A 281 -27.15 37.32 -6.10
CA ASN A 281 -28.58 37.59 -6.11
C ASN A 281 -29.19 37.63 -7.51
N ASP A 282 -28.37 37.74 -8.55
CA ASP A 282 -28.79 37.80 -9.96
C ASP A 282 -28.64 36.44 -10.66
N THR A 283 -28.09 35.42 -9.98
CA THR A 283 -27.92 34.08 -10.54
C THR A 283 -29.28 33.41 -10.76
N ARG A 284 -29.62 33.16 -12.00
CA ARG A 284 -30.90 32.53 -12.37
C ARG A 284 -30.76 31.01 -12.33
N ASP A 285 -31.80 30.32 -11.84
CA ASP A 285 -31.84 28.85 -11.73
C ASP A 285 -31.47 28.13 -13.03
N GLY A 286 -31.96 28.62 -14.19
CA GLY A 286 -31.62 28.03 -15.49
C GLY A 286 -30.14 28.12 -15.84
N ALA A 287 -29.53 29.30 -15.61
CA ALA A 287 -28.12 29.51 -15.90
C ALA A 287 -27.21 28.67 -14.95
N LEU A 288 -27.61 28.57 -13.69
CA LEU A 288 -26.92 27.72 -12.71
C LEU A 288 -26.98 26.24 -13.11
N THR A 289 -28.16 25.77 -13.54
CA THR A 289 -28.34 24.38 -13.99
C THR A 289 -27.49 24.10 -15.23
N GLU A 290 -27.48 24.97 -16.22
CA GLU A 290 -26.65 24.81 -17.42
C GLU A 290 -25.17 24.80 -17.10
N ALA A 291 -24.69 25.69 -16.19
CA ALA A 291 -23.30 25.74 -15.79
C ALA A 291 -22.87 24.45 -15.05
N ILE A 292 -23.69 23.97 -14.12
CA ILE A 292 -23.43 22.71 -13.41
C ILE A 292 -23.40 21.53 -14.39
N LEU A 293 -24.38 21.42 -15.29
CA LEU A 293 -24.40 20.35 -16.29
C LEU A 293 -23.15 20.39 -17.19
N GLY A 294 -22.74 21.60 -17.63
CA GLY A 294 -21.51 21.77 -18.38
C GLY A 294 -20.25 21.30 -17.65
N ILE A 295 -20.16 21.61 -16.35
CA ILE A 295 -19.05 21.13 -15.52
C ILE A 295 -19.07 19.60 -15.39
N LEU A 296 -20.25 18.99 -15.14
CA LEU A 296 -20.38 17.54 -15.04
C LEU A 296 -19.99 16.83 -16.35
N GLU A 297 -20.28 17.44 -17.51
CA GLU A 297 -19.87 16.90 -18.80
C GLU A 297 -18.36 16.97 -19.01
N LEU A 298 -17.73 18.07 -18.65
CA LEU A 298 -16.29 18.25 -18.75
C LEU A 298 -15.50 17.33 -17.82
N GLU A 299 -16.00 17.15 -16.60
CA GLU A 299 -15.34 16.40 -15.55
C GLU A 299 -15.64 14.88 -15.59
N GLY A 300 -16.55 14.44 -16.47
CA GLY A 300 -17.01 13.06 -16.62
C GLY A 300 -18.18 12.72 -15.69
N ARG A 301 -19.33 12.40 -16.30
CA ARG A 301 -20.61 12.16 -15.60
C ARG A 301 -20.59 10.96 -14.63
N ASP A 302 -19.64 10.02 -14.83
CA ASP A 302 -19.52 8.83 -13.97
C ASP A 302 -18.88 9.13 -12.62
N ASN A 303 -18.20 10.27 -12.48
CA ASN A 303 -17.63 10.70 -11.21
C ASN A 303 -18.70 11.08 -10.18
N LYS A 304 -18.33 11.10 -8.90
CA LYS A 304 -19.21 11.55 -7.81
C LYS A 304 -18.90 12.99 -7.46
N PHE A 305 -19.93 13.82 -7.41
CA PHE A 305 -19.76 15.27 -7.24
C PHE A 305 -20.35 15.74 -5.92
N SER A 306 -19.62 16.63 -5.26
CA SER A 306 -20.12 17.48 -4.18
C SER A 306 -20.13 18.91 -4.67
N ILE A 307 -21.32 19.52 -4.79
CA ILE A 307 -21.47 20.87 -5.30
C ILE A 307 -21.79 21.78 -4.12
N CYS A 308 -20.97 22.79 -3.93
CA CYS A 308 -21.16 23.83 -2.93
C CYS A 308 -21.48 25.14 -3.65
N LEU A 309 -22.62 25.74 -3.33
CA LEU A 309 -23.03 27.05 -3.81
C LEU A 309 -22.60 28.09 -2.76
N ASN A 310 -21.73 29.03 -3.12
CA ASN A 310 -21.11 30.01 -2.23
C ASN A 310 -21.52 31.41 -2.61
#